data_a52f898fbd2b14c101465a3635f35e17
#
_entry.id   a52f898fbd2b14c101465a3635f35e17
#
_cell.length_a   1.000
_cell.length_b   1.000
_cell.length_c   1.000
_cell.angle_alpha   90.00
_cell.angle_beta   90.00
_cell.angle_gamma   90.00
#
_symmetry.space_group_name_H-M   'P 1'
#
loop_
_entity.id
_entity.type
_entity.pdbx_description
1 polymer ?
#
loop_
_entity_poly.entity_id
_entity_poly.type
_entity_poly.pdbx_seq_one_letter_code
_entity_poly.pdbx_strand_id
1 'polypeptide(L)'
;MTNPLTFHEGHDPDWFNAQYNLRAGRPDYEETVIPGWLAASQLARDTLDCVLDVRYAEGEKQLLDVFRCGDANAPTLIWIHG
;
A
#
# COMPACT_ATOMS: atom_id res chain seq x y z
N MET A 1 -2.92 35.26 -18.28
CA MET A 1 -2.57 35.26 -16.86
C MET A 1 -2.63 33.84 -16.34
N THR A 2 -1.57 33.38 -15.71
CA THR A 2 -1.52 32.02 -15.16
C THR A 2 -2.41 31.92 -13.91
N ASN A 3 -3.29 30.93 -13.87
CA ASN A 3 -4.09 30.65 -12.68
C ASN A 3 -3.14 30.13 -11.56
N PRO A 4 -3.09 30.79 -10.37
CA PRO A 4 -2.22 30.36 -9.29
C PRO A 4 -2.58 28.98 -8.72
N LEU A 5 -3.76 28.45 -9.05
CA LEU A 5 -4.19 27.10 -8.64
C LEU A 5 -3.84 26.02 -9.65
N THR A 6 -3.20 26.37 -10.78
CA THR A 6 -2.72 25.38 -11.73
C THR A 6 -1.28 25.01 -11.41
N PHE A 7 -0.96 23.75 -11.64
CA PHE A 7 0.36 23.18 -11.38
C PHE A 7 1.00 22.70 -12.68
N HIS A 8 1.77 21.65 -12.61
CA HIS A 8 2.49 21.08 -13.74
C HIS A 8 1.58 20.90 -14.97
N GLU A 9 2.06 21.36 -16.12
CA GLU A 9 1.36 21.29 -17.42
C GLU A 9 -0.03 21.94 -17.44
N GLY A 10 -0.28 22.91 -16.58
CA GLY A 10 -1.52 23.66 -16.55
C GLY A 10 -2.72 22.95 -15.92
N HIS A 11 -2.51 21.82 -15.29
CA HIS A 11 -3.56 21.11 -14.58
C HIS A 11 -3.91 21.78 -13.25
N ASP A 12 -5.17 21.72 -12.86
CA ASP A 12 -5.65 22.26 -11.60
C ASP A 12 -5.60 21.22 -10.46
N PRO A 13 -5.86 21.64 -9.20
CA PRO A 13 -5.86 20.70 -8.07
C PRO A 13 -6.84 19.54 -8.22
N ASP A 14 -8.00 19.76 -8.84
CA ASP A 14 -9.00 18.70 -9.02
C ASP A 14 -8.47 17.61 -9.96
N TRP A 15 -7.74 18.00 -11.00
CA TRP A 15 -7.12 17.04 -11.89
C TRP A 15 -6.10 16.16 -11.14
N PHE A 16 -5.22 16.78 -10.37
CA PHE A 16 -4.22 16.04 -9.59
C PHE A 16 -4.89 15.12 -8.56
N ASN A 17 -5.91 15.62 -7.88
CA ASN A 17 -6.65 14.80 -6.92
C ASN A 17 -7.27 13.57 -7.58
N ALA A 18 -7.83 13.72 -8.78
CA ALA A 18 -8.40 12.60 -9.52
C ALA A 18 -7.33 11.56 -9.91
N GLN A 19 -6.10 12.00 -10.24
CA GLN A 19 -5.00 11.09 -10.57
C GLN A 19 -4.52 10.31 -9.35
N TYR A 20 -4.49 10.92 -8.18
CA TYR A 20 -4.04 10.27 -6.96
C TYR A 20 -5.12 9.45 -6.26
N ASN A 21 -6.39 9.75 -6.49
CA ASN A 21 -7.49 9.01 -5.89
C ASN A 21 -7.83 7.77 -6.73
N LEU A 22 -7.00 6.76 -6.63
CA LEU A 22 -7.14 5.51 -7.38
C LEU A 22 -8.41 4.75 -7.03
N ARG A 23 -8.87 4.87 -5.80
CA ARG A 23 -10.10 4.25 -5.32
C ARG A 23 -11.33 4.78 -6.06
N ALA A 24 -11.42 6.10 -6.25
CA ALA A 24 -12.53 6.71 -7.00
C ALA A 24 -12.54 6.28 -8.48
N GLY A 25 -11.36 5.98 -9.05
CA GLY A 25 -11.23 5.47 -10.41
C GLY A 25 -11.55 3.98 -10.58
N ARG A 26 -11.87 3.27 -9.49
CA ARG A 26 -12.13 1.84 -9.50
C ARG A 26 -13.46 1.52 -8.80
N PRO A 27 -14.60 1.51 -9.54
CA PRO A 27 -15.93 1.31 -8.94
C PRO A 27 -16.09 0.00 -8.16
N ASP A 28 -15.35 -1.03 -8.52
CA ASP A 28 -15.38 -2.35 -7.85
C ASP A 28 -14.40 -2.48 -6.67
N TYR A 29 -13.79 -1.37 -6.23
CA TYR A 29 -12.73 -1.40 -5.24
C TYR A 29 -13.16 -2.10 -3.93
N GLU A 30 -14.31 -1.73 -3.37
CA GLU A 30 -14.78 -2.29 -2.11
C GLU A 30 -15.37 -3.69 -2.25
N GLU A 31 -15.97 -4.00 -3.39
CA GLU A 31 -16.63 -5.28 -3.62
C GLU A 31 -15.71 -6.38 -4.11
N THR A 32 -14.66 -6.03 -4.85
CA THR A 32 -13.77 -6.99 -5.51
C THR A 32 -12.33 -6.87 -5.05
N VAL A 33 -11.77 -5.66 -5.07
CA VAL A 33 -10.33 -5.48 -4.81
C VAL A 33 -10.00 -5.72 -3.34
N ILE A 34 -10.73 -5.11 -2.41
CA ILE A 34 -10.47 -5.26 -0.97
C ILE A 34 -10.66 -6.70 -0.51
N PRO A 35 -11.78 -7.39 -0.82
CA PRO A 35 -11.91 -8.79 -0.41
C PRO A 35 -10.83 -9.70 -0.99
N GLY A 36 -10.39 -9.45 -2.23
CA GLY A 36 -9.29 -10.19 -2.84
C GLY A 36 -7.98 -10.01 -2.10
N TRP A 37 -7.65 -8.78 -1.73
CA TRP A 37 -6.45 -8.49 -0.94
C TRP A 37 -6.49 -9.14 0.45
N LEU A 38 -7.63 -9.07 1.12
CA LEU A 38 -7.79 -9.67 2.44
C LEU A 38 -7.61 -11.19 2.39
N ALA A 39 -8.21 -11.84 1.40
CA ALA A 39 -8.09 -13.28 1.22
C ALA A 39 -6.65 -13.71 0.90
N ALA A 40 -5.99 -13.02 -0.04
CA ALA A 40 -4.61 -13.29 -0.40
C ALA A 40 -3.65 -13.05 0.76
N SER A 41 -3.87 -11.99 1.54
CA SER A 41 -3.06 -11.68 2.72
C SER A 41 -3.22 -12.73 3.81
N GLN A 42 -4.45 -13.20 4.05
CA GLN A 42 -4.68 -14.23 5.03
C GLN A 42 -4.00 -15.55 4.62
N LEU A 43 -4.10 -15.92 3.34
CA LEU A 43 -3.43 -17.10 2.82
C LEU A 43 -1.92 -17.00 2.99
N ALA A 44 -1.33 -15.85 2.70
CA ALA A 44 0.10 -15.63 2.87
C ALA A 44 0.53 -15.77 4.33
N ARG A 45 -0.21 -15.19 5.26
CA ARG A 45 0.07 -15.32 6.69
C ARG A 45 -0.04 -16.77 7.19
N ASP A 46 -0.99 -17.53 6.63
CA ASP A 46 -1.23 -18.90 7.05
C ASP A 46 -0.23 -19.91 6.46
N THR A 47 0.36 -19.60 5.32
CA THR A 47 1.16 -20.59 4.56
C THR A 47 2.64 -20.24 4.41
N LEU A 48 3.03 -18.96 4.53
CA LEU A 48 4.42 -18.57 4.36
C LEU A 48 5.18 -18.54 5.68
N ASP A 49 6.50 -18.70 5.60
CA ASP A 49 7.39 -18.53 6.76
C ASP A 49 7.43 -17.04 7.13
N CYS A 50 6.74 -16.67 8.19
CA CYS A 50 6.63 -15.27 8.58
C CYS A 50 6.63 -15.10 10.10
N VAL A 51 7.04 -13.88 10.50
CA VAL A 51 6.90 -13.38 11.86
C VAL A 51 6.05 -12.13 11.79
N LEU A 52 4.91 -12.15 12.45
CA LEU A 52 3.94 -11.06 12.40
C LEU A 52 4.08 -10.14 13.60
N ASP A 53 3.65 -8.89 13.42
CA ASP A 53 3.55 -7.89 14.48
C ASP A 53 4.86 -7.67 15.23
N VAL A 54 5.96 -7.58 14.49
CA VAL A 54 7.27 -7.25 15.05
C VAL A 54 7.28 -5.76 15.38
N ARG A 55 7.37 -5.44 16.66
CA ARG A 55 7.40 -4.06 17.13
C ARG A 55 8.77 -3.43 16.87
N TYR A 56 8.79 -2.30 16.16
CA TYR A 56 10.04 -1.57 15.91
C TYR A 56 10.13 -0.27 16.72
N ALA A 57 9.06 0.15 17.36
CA ALA A 57 9.04 1.31 18.27
C ALA A 57 7.87 1.18 19.24
N GLU A 58 7.71 2.13 20.16
CA GLU A 58 6.75 2.02 21.27
C GLU A 58 5.29 2.27 20.88
N GLY A 59 5.02 2.90 19.74
CA GLY A 59 3.65 3.18 19.30
C GLY A 59 2.86 1.93 18.96
N GLU A 60 1.56 1.95 19.21
CA GLU A 60 0.68 0.80 18.94
C GLU A 60 0.72 0.32 17.49
N LYS A 61 0.89 1.24 16.55
CA LYS A 61 0.89 0.95 15.11
C LYS A 61 2.30 0.80 14.54
N GLN A 62 3.31 0.84 15.39
CA GLN A 62 4.71 0.70 14.96
C GLN A 62 5.10 -0.76 14.92
N LEU A 63 4.45 -1.49 14.06
CA LEU A 63 4.60 -2.93 13.86
C LEU A 63 4.91 -3.20 12.39
N LEU A 64 5.63 -4.28 12.14
CA LEU A 64 5.87 -4.78 10.78
C LEU A 64 5.80 -6.30 10.76
N ASP A 65 5.59 -6.83 9.58
CA ASP A 65 5.60 -8.27 9.33
C ASP A 65 6.85 -8.63 8.53
N VAL A 66 7.46 -9.75 8.85
CA VAL A 66 8.63 -10.27 8.17
C VAL A 66 8.28 -11.59 7.49
N PHE A 67 8.48 -11.67 6.18
CA PHE A 67 8.29 -12.88 5.40
C PHE A 67 9.66 -13.35 4.89
N ARG A 68 10.06 -14.54 5.26
CA ARG A 68 11.37 -15.09 4.93
C ARG A 68 11.33 -15.95 3.70
N CYS A 69 12.30 -15.81 2.80
CA CYS A 69 12.37 -16.62 1.59
C CYS A 69 13.24 -17.87 1.71
N GLY A 70 13.94 -18.06 2.83
CA GLY A 70 14.79 -19.21 3.06
C GLY A 70 16.20 -19.11 2.47
N ASP A 71 16.52 -18.04 1.77
CA ASP A 71 17.88 -17.80 1.22
C ASP A 71 18.52 -16.62 1.96
N ALA A 72 19.56 -16.89 2.73
CA ALA A 72 20.28 -15.89 3.52
C ALA A 72 20.97 -14.83 2.66
N ASN A 73 21.21 -15.09 1.38
CA ASN A 73 21.86 -14.16 0.45
C ASN A 73 20.85 -13.37 -0.40
N ALA A 74 19.54 -13.62 -0.26
CA ALA A 74 18.54 -12.91 -1.00
C ALA A 74 18.46 -11.45 -0.55
N PRO A 75 18.18 -10.52 -1.47
CA PRO A 75 17.92 -9.13 -1.11
C PRO A 75 16.64 -9.01 -0.30
N THR A 76 16.54 -7.95 0.50
CA THR A 76 15.36 -7.66 1.30
C THR A 76 14.52 -6.59 0.61
N LEU A 77 13.24 -6.88 0.41
CA LEU A 77 12.26 -5.92 -0.06
C LEU A 77 11.54 -5.33 1.15
N ILE A 78 11.50 -4.01 1.23
CA ILE A 78 10.72 -3.30 2.25
C ILE A 78 9.52 -2.68 1.57
N TRP A 79 8.32 -3.10 1.99
CA TRP A 79 7.07 -2.55 1.49
C TRP A 79 6.45 -1.63 2.55
N ILE A 80 6.18 -0.39 2.16
CA ILE A 80 5.49 0.59 3.00
C ILE A 80 4.16 0.92 2.29
N HIS A 81 3.06 0.66 2.99
CA HIS A 81 1.74 0.92 2.42
C HIS A 81 1.49 2.40 2.12
N GLY A 82 0.55 2.65 1.24
CA GLY A 82 0.09 3.99 0.95
C GLY A 82 -0.85 4.52 2.02
#